data_bd9b855d101b0e087f448f50f2acf2fc
#
_entry.id   bd9b855d101b0e087f448f50f2acf2fc
#
_cell.length_a   1.000
_cell.length_b   1.000
_cell.length_c   1.000
_cell.angle_alpha   90.00
_cell.angle_beta   90.00
_cell.angle_gamma   90.00
#
_symmetry.space_group_name_H-M   'P 1'
#
loop_
_entity.id
_entity.type
_entity.pdbx_description
1 polymer ?
#
loop_
_entity_poly.entity_id
_entity_poly.type
_entity_poly.pdbx_seq_one_letter_code
_entity_poly.pdbx_strand_id
1 'polypeptide(L)'
;LRGILQLTCRIAGGEFPLMRFGVLITTLLAVLAISARAEVVRVASLSTVMADLARDIGGERVEVVEIVKPGMDPHIFEPSPGDYKTISNSRILLASGLGFEGYLEKLRPVLEKSGVRLVVGGEVVQPIEGACEGHDHSGDHGHHHGNQDPHWWQSVTNVQLVAHQIRNAFIAVDPEGRETYMKNSAILDERLGDLAKWVRLQIVQLPKKNRVLVTSHDALGYFAKDYGFEILPVQGISTSEQPSSQKVRDLIGRIQERGVKAIFAESIENPKVLGQITAETGAKPGGVIYADGLGSGEAGTYEGMMRHNVTTIVEALK
;
A
#
# COMPACT_ATOMS: atom_id res chain seq x y z
N LEU A 1 24.55 59.62 29.90
CA LEU A 1 25.84 59.96 30.55
C LEU A 1 26.73 58.73 30.56
N ARG A 2 27.59 58.64 29.56
CA ARG A 2 29.06 58.55 29.53
C ARG A 2 29.70 57.47 30.40
N GLY A 3 30.45 56.59 29.74
CA GLY A 3 31.53 55.82 30.34
C GLY A 3 31.90 54.59 29.48
N ILE A 4 32.50 54.80 28.29
CA ILE A 4 33.18 53.75 27.55
C ILE A 4 34.63 53.69 28.10
N LEU A 5 34.95 52.65 28.86
CA LEU A 5 36.31 52.36 29.26
C LEU A 5 37.06 51.74 28.07
N GLN A 6 38.04 52.48 27.51
CA GLN A 6 39.02 51.95 26.58
C GLN A 6 40.11 51.24 27.37
N LEU A 7 40.22 49.94 27.31
CA LEU A 7 41.38 49.20 27.73
C LEU A 7 42.30 48.98 26.52
N THR A 8 43.39 49.76 26.45
CA THR A 8 44.47 49.55 25.50
C THR A 8 45.58 48.73 26.20
N CYS A 9 45.89 47.52 25.70
CA CYS A 9 47.03 46.71 26.11
C CYS A 9 48.18 46.97 25.10
N ARG A 10 49.27 47.63 25.52
CA ARG A 10 50.49 47.83 24.75
C ARG A 10 51.43 46.67 24.95
N ILE A 11 51.62 45.86 23.94
CA ILE A 11 52.80 44.95 23.85
C ILE A 11 53.48 45.23 22.51
N ALA A 12 54.72 45.71 22.64
CA ALA A 12 55.72 45.83 21.59
C ALA A 12 55.29 46.07 20.16
N GLY A 13 55.05 47.33 19.81
CA GLY A 13 55.29 47.79 18.44
C GLY A 13 54.19 47.66 17.40
N GLY A 14 52.92 47.41 17.75
CA GLY A 14 51.84 47.41 16.75
C GLY A 14 50.45 47.47 17.36
N GLU A 15 49.69 48.53 17.08
CA GLU A 15 48.27 48.59 17.42
C GLU A 15 47.46 47.74 16.42
N PHE A 16 46.93 46.61 16.90
CA PHE A 16 45.93 45.85 16.15
C PHE A 16 44.51 46.17 16.68
N PRO A 17 43.60 46.67 15.85
CA PRO A 17 42.26 47.02 16.30
C PRO A 17 41.46 45.75 16.59
N LEU A 18 40.96 45.62 17.84
CA LEU A 18 40.08 44.56 18.36
C LEU A 18 38.82 44.30 17.54
N MET A 19 38.47 45.18 16.57
CA MET A 19 37.29 45.02 15.70
C MET A 19 37.38 43.88 14.66
N ARG A 20 38.61 43.37 14.37
CA ARG A 20 38.77 42.29 13.39
C ARG A 20 38.53 40.88 13.95
N PHE A 21 38.64 40.69 15.26
CA PHE A 21 38.36 39.40 15.90
C PHE A 21 36.92 39.08 16.08
N GLY A 22 36.06 40.11 16.30
CA GLY A 22 34.61 39.91 16.45
C GLY A 22 33.92 39.49 15.16
N VAL A 23 34.38 39.97 13.98
CA VAL A 23 33.82 39.63 12.66
C VAL A 23 34.24 38.21 12.24
N LEU A 24 35.43 37.73 12.65
CA LEU A 24 35.85 36.36 12.32
C LEU A 24 35.11 35.30 13.14
N ILE A 25 34.73 35.59 14.39
CA ILE A 25 33.94 34.64 15.22
C ILE A 25 32.49 34.57 14.79
N THR A 26 31.88 35.70 14.39
CA THR A 26 30.51 35.72 13.88
C THR A 26 30.37 35.06 12.48
N THR A 27 31.37 35.18 11.61
CA THR A 27 31.38 34.47 10.30
C THR A 27 31.66 32.98 10.48
N LEU A 28 32.46 32.54 11.46
CA LEU A 28 32.70 31.14 11.73
C LEU A 28 31.45 30.44 12.35
N LEU A 29 30.66 31.12 13.17
CA LEU A 29 29.40 30.63 13.70
C LEU A 29 28.29 30.57 12.64
N ALA A 30 28.30 31.48 11.65
CA ALA A 30 27.34 31.46 10.54
C ALA A 30 27.62 30.35 9.50
N VAL A 31 28.87 29.88 9.39
CA VAL A 31 29.25 28.79 8.48
C VAL A 31 28.95 27.41 9.09
N LEU A 32 28.84 27.31 10.43
CA LEU A 32 28.48 26.06 11.13
C LEU A 32 26.97 25.77 11.14
N ALA A 33 26.14 26.72 10.71
CA ALA A 33 24.74 26.48 10.39
C ALA A 33 24.57 25.87 8.98
N ILE A 34 25.45 24.98 8.56
CA ILE A 34 25.15 24.02 7.49
C ILE A 34 24.08 23.14 8.09
N SER A 35 22.81 23.46 7.77
CA SER A 35 21.69 22.58 8.05
C SER A 35 22.11 21.18 7.59
N ALA A 36 22.38 20.29 8.52
CA ALA A 36 22.52 18.88 8.22
C ALA A 36 21.21 18.52 7.50
N ARG A 37 21.26 18.43 6.17
CA ARG A 37 20.12 18.00 5.39
C ARG A 37 19.81 16.61 5.92
N ALA A 38 18.67 16.47 6.56
CA ALA A 38 18.25 15.18 7.10
C ALA A 38 18.41 14.13 6.00
N GLU A 39 19.10 13.05 6.32
CA GLU A 39 19.31 11.95 5.39
C GLU A 39 17.94 11.39 5.00
N VAL A 40 17.65 11.38 3.71
CA VAL A 40 16.38 10.88 3.19
C VAL A 40 16.32 9.37 3.38
N VAL A 41 15.29 8.88 4.05
CA VAL A 41 15.07 7.44 4.28
C VAL A 41 14.65 6.79 2.97
N ARG A 42 15.49 5.89 2.43
CA ARG A 42 15.15 5.11 1.24
C ARG A 42 14.27 3.92 1.62
N VAL A 43 13.13 3.81 0.93
CA VAL A 43 12.11 2.79 1.16
C VAL A 43 11.87 2.05 -0.15
N ALA A 44 12.06 0.73 -0.17
CA ALA A 44 11.59 -0.12 -1.27
C ALA A 44 10.19 -0.65 -0.94
N SER A 45 9.32 -0.76 -1.93
CA SER A 45 7.99 -1.31 -1.74
C SER A 45 7.66 -2.37 -2.78
N LEU A 46 7.14 -3.51 -2.31
CA LEU A 46 6.58 -4.58 -3.13
C LEU A 46 5.07 -4.38 -3.38
N SER A 47 4.48 -3.35 -2.78
CA SER A 47 3.05 -3.03 -2.89
C SER A 47 2.88 -1.56 -3.27
N THR A 48 2.12 -1.30 -4.33
CA THR A 48 1.80 0.08 -4.77
C THR A 48 0.97 0.82 -3.72
N VAL A 49 0.08 0.11 -3.01
CA VAL A 49 -0.72 0.68 -1.90
C VAL A 49 0.19 1.12 -0.76
N MET A 50 1.10 0.25 -0.30
CA MET A 50 2.02 0.61 0.79
C MET A 50 3.00 1.71 0.37
N ALA A 51 3.38 1.77 -0.91
CA ALA A 51 4.20 2.85 -1.45
C ALA A 51 3.50 4.21 -1.37
N ASP A 52 2.22 4.27 -1.67
CA ASP A 52 1.39 5.49 -1.57
C ASP A 52 1.28 5.97 -0.12
N LEU A 53 0.93 5.06 0.81
CA LEU A 53 0.88 5.36 2.24
C LEU A 53 2.25 5.85 2.77
N ALA A 54 3.33 5.24 2.30
CA ALA A 54 4.69 5.62 2.69
C ALA A 54 5.05 7.04 2.22
N ARG A 55 4.63 7.44 1.02
CA ARG A 55 4.80 8.81 0.51
C ARG A 55 3.99 9.81 1.33
N ASP A 56 2.73 9.49 1.60
CA ASP A 56 1.85 10.35 2.40
C ASP A 56 2.42 10.59 3.81
N ILE A 57 2.89 9.54 4.48
CA ILE A 57 3.43 9.62 5.84
C ILE A 57 4.82 10.24 5.86
N GLY A 58 5.67 9.85 4.92
CA GLY A 58 7.08 10.23 4.88
C GLY A 58 7.32 11.65 4.39
N GLY A 59 6.50 12.13 3.45
CA GLY A 59 6.69 13.41 2.79
C GLY A 59 8.11 13.54 2.19
N GLU A 60 8.73 14.68 2.37
CA GLU A 60 10.09 14.96 1.86
C GLU A 60 11.21 14.21 2.59
N ARG A 61 10.91 13.52 3.70
CA ARG A 61 11.90 12.76 4.48
C ARG A 61 12.13 11.35 3.96
N VAL A 62 11.30 10.86 3.01
CA VAL A 62 11.44 9.52 2.44
C VAL A 62 11.53 9.55 0.92
N GLU A 63 12.30 8.64 0.37
CA GLU A 63 12.35 8.33 -1.06
C GLU A 63 11.80 6.91 -1.25
N VAL A 64 10.62 6.80 -1.88
CA VAL A 64 9.96 5.51 -2.09
C VAL A 64 10.22 5.01 -3.50
N VAL A 65 10.82 3.81 -3.60
CA VAL A 65 11.06 3.10 -4.85
C VAL A 65 10.11 1.91 -4.94
N GLU A 66 9.22 1.93 -5.90
CA GLU A 66 8.34 0.81 -6.19
C GLU A 66 9.09 -0.27 -6.97
N ILE A 67 9.16 -1.48 -6.40
CA ILE A 67 9.67 -2.68 -7.05
C ILE A 67 8.57 -3.26 -7.94
N VAL A 68 7.40 -3.50 -7.38
CA VAL A 68 6.17 -3.82 -8.13
C VAL A 68 5.50 -2.51 -8.49
N LYS A 69 5.25 -2.30 -9.79
CA LYS A 69 4.68 -1.06 -10.33
C LYS A 69 3.22 -1.25 -10.72
N PRO A 70 2.43 -0.16 -10.81
CA PRO A 70 1.07 -0.24 -11.32
C PRO A 70 1.00 -1.00 -12.66
N GLY A 71 0.05 -1.92 -12.77
CA GLY A 71 -0.14 -2.77 -13.95
C GLY A 71 0.71 -4.03 -14.00
N MET A 72 1.62 -4.26 -13.05
CA MET A 72 2.26 -5.55 -12.86
C MET A 72 1.37 -6.43 -11.99
N ASP A 73 1.34 -7.72 -12.31
CA ASP A 73 0.68 -8.73 -11.48
C ASP A 73 1.61 -9.15 -10.33
N PRO A 74 1.28 -8.81 -9.07
CA PRO A 74 2.14 -9.10 -7.94
C PRO A 74 2.15 -10.58 -7.53
N HIS A 75 1.13 -11.36 -7.89
CA HIS A 75 1.06 -12.78 -7.57
C HIS A 75 2.10 -13.63 -8.32
N ILE A 76 2.45 -13.21 -9.54
CA ILE A 76 3.41 -13.91 -10.41
C ILE A 76 4.73 -13.14 -10.57
N PHE A 77 4.85 -11.98 -9.91
CA PHE A 77 6.08 -11.19 -9.96
C PHE A 77 7.24 -11.93 -9.28
N GLU A 78 8.42 -11.89 -9.89
CA GLU A 78 9.67 -12.33 -9.29
C GLU A 78 10.73 -11.23 -9.40
N PRO A 79 11.41 -10.88 -8.27
CA PRO A 79 12.41 -9.83 -8.27
C PRO A 79 13.63 -10.17 -9.15
N SER A 80 14.03 -9.22 -9.97
CA SER A 80 15.27 -9.28 -10.76
C SER A 80 16.51 -9.01 -9.88
N PRO A 81 17.75 -9.32 -10.35
CA PRO A 81 18.97 -8.91 -9.65
C PRO A 81 19.07 -7.41 -9.39
N GLY A 82 18.48 -6.57 -10.26
CA GLY A 82 18.38 -5.13 -10.07
C GLY A 82 17.49 -4.75 -8.88
N ASP A 83 16.37 -5.45 -8.71
CA ASP A 83 15.44 -5.25 -7.59
C ASP A 83 16.09 -5.65 -6.25
N TYR A 84 16.81 -6.79 -6.21
CA TYR A 84 17.60 -7.17 -5.04
C TYR A 84 18.62 -6.10 -4.64
N LYS A 85 19.30 -5.48 -5.62
CA LYS A 85 20.22 -4.37 -5.34
C LYS A 85 19.50 -3.14 -4.79
N THR A 86 18.36 -2.78 -5.34
CA THR A 86 17.52 -1.66 -4.88
C THR A 86 17.06 -1.90 -3.45
N ILE A 87 16.53 -3.09 -3.17
CA ILE A 87 16.09 -3.51 -1.83
C ILE A 87 17.26 -3.43 -0.83
N SER A 88 18.42 -4.00 -1.16
CA SER A 88 19.60 -4.01 -0.29
C SER A 88 20.15 -2.61 0.02
N ASN A 89 19.88 -1.63 -0.82
CA ASN A 89 20.28 -0.23 -0.64
C ASN A 89 19.20 0.62 0.06
N SER A 90 18.10 0.01 0.49
CA SER A 90 17.02 0.68 1.20
C SER A 90 17.19 0.52 2.72
N ARG A 91 16.53 1.37 3.50
CA ARG A 91 16.46 1.26 4.97
C ARG A 91 15.25 0.42 5.40
N ILE A 92 14.21 0.42 4.58
CA ILE A 92 12.95 -0.29 4.81
C ILE A 92 12.52 -0.99 3.52
N LEU A 93 12.00 -2.21 3.65
CA LEU A 93 11.21 -2.91 2.63
C LEU A 93 9.77 -3.04 3.13
N LEU A 94 8.81 -2.62 2.30
CA LEU A 94 7.39 -2.77 2.53
C LEU A 94 6.85 -3.94 1.72
N ALA A 95 6.10 -4.84 2.37
CA ALA A 95 5.46 -6.00 1.76
C ALA A 95 4.03 -6.16 2.28
N SER A 96 3.12 -6.66 1.46
CA SER A 96 1.71 -6.89 1.85
C SER A 96 1.59 -8.05 2.84
N GLY A 97 2.29 -9.15 2.61
CA GLY A 97 2.25 -10.34 3.47
C GLY A 97 1.06 -11.26 3.21
N LEU A 98 0.75 -12.12 4.17
CA LEU A 98 -0.33 -13.14 4.07
C LEU A 98 -0.19 -14.05 2.83
N GLY A 99 1.06 -14.26 2.35
CA GLY A 99 1.34 -15.10 1.19
C GLY A 99 1.23 -14.39 -0.16
N PHE A 100 0.94 -13.08 -0.20
CA PHE A 100 0.81 -12.31 -1.44
C PHE A 100 2.11 -12.34 -2.27
N GLU A 101 3.23 -12.01 -1.64
CA GLU A 101 4.56 -12.11 -2.25
C GLU A 101 5.15 -13.52 -1.98
N GLY A 102 4.88 -14.50 -2.83
CA GLY A 102 5.35 -15.87 -2.66
C GLY A 102 6.88 -16.04 -2.58
N TYR A 103 7.62 -15.01 -3.00
CA TYR A 103 9.08 -14.95 -2.93
C TYR A 103 9.63 -14.26 -1.66
N LEU A 104 8.80 -13.74 -0.76
CA LEU A 104 9.22 -12.93 0.39
C LEU A 104 10.22 -13.65 1.29
N GLU A 105 10.02 -14.95 1.52
CA GLU A 105 10.95 -15.75 2.32
C GLU A 105 12.34 -15.85 1.70
N LYS A 106 12.45 -15.81 0.37
CA LYS A 106 13.74 -15.81 -0.34
C LYS A 106 14.51 -14.48 -0.16
N LEU A 107 13.80 -13.40 0.19
CA LEU A 107 14.41 -12.08 0.45
C LEU A 107 15.02 -11.99 1.86
N ARG A 108 14.53 -12.75 2.86
CA ARG A 108 14.97 -12.63 4.26
C ARG A 108 16.49 -12.63 4.47
N PRO A 109 17.26 -13.57 3.87
CA PRO A 109 18.72 -13.58 4.05
C PRO A 109 19.39 -12.30 3.49
N VAL A 110 18.83 -11.73 2.43
CA VAL A 110 19.35 -10.49 1.84
C VAL A 110 19.08 -9.31 2.77
N LEU A 111 17.86 -9.23 3.34
CA LEU A 111 17.45 -8.18 4.26
C LEU A 111 18.31 -8.20 5.54
N GLU A 112 18.51 -9.37 6.13
CA GLU A 112 19.33 -9.55 7.32
C GLU A 112 20.78 -9.10 7.06
N LYS A 113 21.38 -9.55 5.95
CA LYS A 113 22.76 -9.18 5.58
C LYS A 113 22.91 -7.68 5.32
N SER A 114 21.91 -7.02 4.78
CA SER A 114 21.94 -5.61 4.42
C SER A 114 21.41 -4.69 5.53
N GLY A 115 20.86 -5.24 6.61
CA GLY A 115 20.26 -4.47 7.71
C GLY A 115 18.98 -3.73 7.30
N VAL A 116 18.29 -4.21 6.27
CA VAL A 116 17.03 -3.64 5.79
C VAL A 116 15.89 -4.07 6.70
N ARG A 117 15.11 -3.12 7.21
CA ARG A 117 13.95 -3.41 8.04
C ARG A 117 12.77 -3.85 7.16
N LEU A 118 12.27 -5.04 7.38
CA LEU A 118 11.04 -5.52 6.75
C LEU A 118 9.82 -5.02 7.53
N VAL A 119 8.81 -4.53 6.81
CA VAL A 119 7.49 -4.13 7.32
C VAL A 119 6.44 -4.87 6.50
N VAL A 120 5.68 -5.74 7.16
CA VAL A 120 4.68 -6.61 6.52
C VAL A 120 3.29 -6.17 6.95
N GLY A 121 2.49 -5.62 6.03
CA GLY A 121 1.16 -5.07 6.33
C GLY A 121 0.21 -6.10 6.96
N GLY A 122 0.26 -7.33 6.48
CA GLY A 122 -0.55 -8.44 7.01
C GLY A 122 -0.33 -8.80 8.47
N GLU A 123 0.78 -8.37 9.10
CA GLU A 123 1.06 -8.66 10.51
C GLU A 123 0.16 -7.87 11.50
N VAL A 124 -0.44 -6.77 11.05
CA VAL A 124 -1.27 -5.90 11.92
C VAL A 124 -2.76 -5.96 11.60
N VAL A 125 -3.15 -6.77 10.62
CA VAL A 125 -4.56 -6.94 10.27
C VAL A 125 -5.10 -8.28 10.77
N GLN A 126 -6.41 -8.33 11.03
CA GLN A 126 -7.07 -9.59 11.32
C GLN A 126 -7.32 -10.33 10.00
N PRO A 127 -6.63 -11.44 9.73
CA PRO A 127 -6.82 -12.16 8.48
C PRO A 127 -8.22 -12.76 8.36
N ILE A 128 -8.70 -12.87 7.13
CA ILE A 128 -9.90 -13.63 6.79
C ILE A 128 -9.49 -14.82 5.91
N GLU A 129 -10.30 -15.86 5.91
CA GLU A 129 -10.12 -16.97 4.98
C GLU A 129 -10.66 -16.54 3.61
N GLY A 130 -9.94 -16.86 2.54
CA GLY A 130 -10.48 -16.76 1.21
C GLY A 130 -11.61 -17.77 0.99
N ALA A 131 -12.43 -17.57 -0.02
CA ALA A 131 -13.52 -18.47 -0.37
C ALA A 131 -12.97 -19.81 -0.87
N CYS A 132 -12.56 -20.69 0.05
CA CYS A 132 -12.27 -22.07 -0.29
C CYS A 132 -13.54 -22.83 -0.60
N GLU A 133 -13.71 -23.16 -1.83
CA GLU A 133 -14.59 -24.30 -2.16
C GLU A 133 -13.93 -25.58 -1.61
N GLY A 134 -14.63 -26.19 -0.64
CA GLY A 134 -14.14 -27.34 0.08
C GLY A 134 -13.59 -28.46 -0.80
N HIS A 135 -12.32 -28.71 -0.66
CA HIS A 135 -11.76 -30.02 -0.90
C HIS A 135 -11.32 -30.57 0.44
N ASP A 136 -12.08 -31.60 0.92
CA ASP A 136 -11.66 -32.48 2.00
C ASP A 136 -10.29 -33.11 1.62
N HIS A 137 -9.22 -32.50 2.06
CA HIS A 137 -7.91 -33.15 2.08
C HIS A 137 -7.64 -33.63 3.51
N SER A 138 -8.19 -34.81 3.82
CA SER A 138 -7.72 -35.64 4.92
C SER A 138 -6.31 -36.12 4.59
N GLY A 139 -5.30 -35.54 5.26
CA GLY A 139 -3.95 -36.07 5.39
C GLY A 139 -2.86 -35.31 4.68
N ASP A 140 -2.25 -34.38 5.36
CA ASP A 140 -0.81 -34.35 5.61
C ASP A 140 -0.48 -33.14 6.51
N HIS A 141 0.35 -33.38 7.55
CA HIS A 141 0.79 -32.33 8.49
C HIS A 141 1.98 -31.56 7.92
N GLY A 142 1.80 -30.90 6.79
CA GLY A 142 2.70 -29.86 6.29
C GLY A 142 2.14 -28.49 6.70
N HIS A 143 2.99 -27.58 7.13
CA HIS A 143 2.62 -26.19 7.47
C HIS A 143 1.93 -25.53 6.27
N HIS A 144 0.62 -25.72 6.17
CA HIS A 144 -0.22 -24.97 5.27
C HIS A 144 -0.25 -23.52 5.81
N HIS A 145 0.49 -22.63 5.19
CA HIS A 145 0.14 -21.21 5.18
C HIS A 145 -1.20 -21.16 4.42
N GLY A 146 -2.28 -21.52 5.16
CA GLY A 146 -3.54 -21.77 4.56
C GLY A 146 -4.12 -20.46 4.04
N ASN A 147 -4.78 -20.53 2.99
CA ASN A 147 -6.02 -19.89 2.54
C ASN A 147 -6.42 -18.51 3.09
N GLN A 148 -5.45 -17.76 3.66
CA GLN A 148 -5.69 -16.40 4.14
C GLN A 148 -5.76 -15.46 2.94
N ASP A 149 -6.79 -14.61 2.90
CA ASP A 149 -6.93 -13.57 1.90
C ASP A 149 -5.86 -12.47 2.13
N PRO A 150 -4.92 -12.26 1.20
CA PRO A 150 -3.88 -11.25 1.36
C PRO A 150 -4.33 -9.82 1.03
N HIS A 151 -5.51 -9.63 0.44
CA HIS A 151 -5.99 -8.36 -0.12
C HIS A 151 -6.58 -7.42 0.95
N TRP A 152 -5.90 -7.30 2.10
CA TRP A 152 -6.34 -6.52 3.25
C TRP A 152 -6.60 -5.05 2.94
N TRP A 153 -5.99 -4.48 1.91
CA TRP A 153 -6.18 -3.08 1.50
C TRP A 153 -7.56 -2.78 0.94
N GLN A 154 -8.35 -3.79 0.65
CA GLN A 154 -9.76 -3.63 0.27
C GLN A 154 -10.65 -3.21 1.46
N SER A 155 -10.09 -3.16 2.68
CA SER A 155 -10.69 -2.54 3.87
C SER A 155 -9.95 -1.27 4.25
N VAL A 156 -10.66 -0.13 4.28
CA VAL A 156 -10.09 1.15 4.71
C VAL A 156 -9.57 1.10 6.15
N THR A 157 -10.26 0.35 7.01
CA THR A 157 -9.84 0.15 8.42
C THR A 157 -8.49 -0.56 8.51
N ASN A 158 -8.27 -1.58 7.70
CA ASN A 158 -6.98 -2.28 7.67
C ASN A 158 -5.86 -1.36 7.15
N VAL A 159 -6.16 -0.52 6.16
CA VAL A 159 -5.19 0.45 5.64
C VAL A 159 -4.76 1.45 6.71
N GLN A 160 -5.65 1.90 7.59
CA GLN A 160 -5.29 2.75 8.74
C GLN A 160 -4.32 2.02 9.69
N LEU A 161 -4.55 0.75 10.00
CA LEU A 161 -3.63 -0.04 10.84
C LEU A 161 -2.24 -0.14 10.21
N VAL A 162 -2.16 -0.44 8.91
CA VAL A 162 -0.90 -0.55 8.18
C VAL A 162 -0.20 0.81 8.05
N ALA A 163 -0.94 1.89 7.86
CA ALA A 163 -0.39 3.26 7.87
C ALA A 163 0.29 3.58 9.21
N HIS A 164 -0.31 3.20 10.34
CA HIS A 164 0.30 3.36 11.66
C HIS A 164 1.56 2.50 11.83
N GLN A 165 1.58 1.29 11.27
CA GLN A 165 2.78 0.42 11.28
C GLN A 165 3.91 1.06 10.48
N ILE A 166 3.65 1.59 9.27
CA ILE A 166 4.62 2.30 8.43
C ILE A 166 5.17 3.53 9.18
N ARG A 167 4.31 4.36 9.76
CA ARG A 167 4.72 5.51 10.60
C ARG A 167 5.68 5.09 11.70
N ASN A 168 5.34 4.05 12.44
CA ASN A 168 6.17 3.56 13.54
C ASN A 168 7.53 3.03 13.05
N ALA A 169 7.56 2.39 11.88
CA ALA A 169 8.80 1.94 11.25
C ALA A 169 9.69 3.13 10.84
N PHE A 170 9.11 4.20 10.29
CA PHE A 170 9.84 5.43 9.95
C PHE A 170 10.44 6.09 11.19
N ILE A 171 9.65 6.25 12.27
CA ILE A 171 10.14 6.80 13.54
C ILE A 171 11.31 5.96 14.11
N ALA A 172 11.29 4.65 13.92
CA ALA A 172 12.34 3.77 14.43
C ALA A 172 13.67 3.92 13.66
N VAL A 173 13.65 4.23 12.35
CA VAL A 173 14.86 4.38 11.53
C VAL A 173 15.30 5.84 11.40
N ASP A 174 14.41 6.79 11.62
CA ASP A 174 14.63 8.25 11.59
C ASP A 174 13.86 8.92 12.75
N PRO A 175 14.37 8.85 13.98
CA PRO A 175 13.73 9.45 15.15
C PRO A 175 13.57 10.98 15.04
N GLU A 176 14.43 11.66 14.29
CA GLU A 176 14.37 13.12 14.09
C GLU A 176 13.15 13.53 13.26
N GLY A 177 12.66 12.64 12.37
CA GLY A 177 11.46 12.84 11.57
C GLY A 177 10.15 12.62 12.32
N ARG A 178 10.17 12.22 13.59
CA ARG A 178 9.00 11.80 14.36
C ARG A 178 7.82 12.79 14.28
N GLU A 179 8.07 14.07 14.44
CA GLU A 179 7.01 15.08 14.41
C GLU A 179 6.33 15.14 13.04
N THR A 180 7.11 15.10 11.96
CA THR A 180 6.62 15.07 10.59
C THR A 180 5.77 13.83 10.33
N TYR A 181 6.26 12.64 10.70
CA TYR A 181 5.55 11.39 10.49
C TYR A 181 4.25 11.30 11.29
N MET A 182 4.26 11.78 12.54
CA MET A 182 3.05 11.84 13.37
C MET A 182 2.00 12.79 12.79
N LYS A 183 2.42 13.99 12.36
CA LYS A 183 1.53 14.98 11.74
C LYS A 183 0.93 14.44 10.44
N ASN A 184 1.76 13.92 9.55
CA ASN A 184 1.30 13.41 8.25
C ASN A 184 0.38 12.20 8.42
N SER A 185 0.70 11.28 9.35
CA SER A 185 -0.17 10.15 9.67
C SER A 185 -1.53 10.60 10.21
N ALA A 186 -1.59 11.65 11.03
CA ALA A 186 -2.87 12.16 11.51
C ALA A 186 -3.73 12.75 10.39
N ILE A 187 -3.13 13.46 9.44
CA ILE A 187 -3.81 13.97 8.24
C ILE A 187 -4.34 12.81 7.38
N LEU A 188 -3.52 11.77 7.19
CA LEU A 188 -3.91 10.59 6.44
C LEU A 188 -5.07 9.85 7.13
N ASP A 189 -5.04 9.71 8.46
CA ASP A 189 -6.12 9.08 9.24
C ASP A 189 -7.47 9.81 9.06
N GLU A 190 -7.46 11.15 9.04
CA GLU A 190 -8.66 11.94 8.79
C GLU A 190 -9.20 11.68 7.37
N ARG A 191 -8.34 11.73 6.35
CA ARG A 191 -8.71 11.45 4.96
C ARG A 191 -9.28 10.04 4.77
N LEU A 192 -8.65 9.02 5.35
CA LEU A 192 -9.13 7.65 5.32
C LEU A 192 -10.46 7.48 6.06
N GLY A 193 -10.63 8.16 7.18
CA GLY A 193 -11.90 8.20 7.90
C GLY A 193 -13.04 8.79 7.07
N ASP A 194 -12.77 9.86 6.32
CA ASP A 194 -13.75 10.46 5.41
C ASP A 194 -14.00 9.59 4.17
N LEU A 195 -12.98 8.91 3.65
CA LEU A 195 -13.14 7.91 2.60
C LEU A 195 -14.06 6.78 3.06
N ALA A 196 -13.87 6.23 4.25
CA ALA A 196 -14.71 5.17 4.79
C ALA A 196 -16.18 5.59 4.93
N LYS A 197 -16.44 6.82 5.37
CA LYS A 197 -17.80 7.39 5.42
C LYS A 197 -18.40 7.50 4.02
N TRP A 198 -17.62 8.04 3.08
CA TRP A 198 -18.06 8.21 1.70
C TRP A 198 -18.41 6.85 1.06
N VAL A 199 -17.56 5.84 1.20
CA VAL A 199 -17.82 4.48 0.68
C VAL A 199 -19.15 3.94 1.22
N ARG A 200 -19.41 4.04 2.53
CA ARG A 200 -20.68 3.59 3.12
C ARG A 200 -21.87 4.34 2.53
N LEU A 201 -21.77 5.66 2.31
CA LEU A 201 -22.82 6.47 1.72
C LEU A 201 -23.10 6.09 0.26
N GLN A 202 -22.09 5.68 -0.51
CA GLN A 202 -22.32 5.17 -1.86
C GLN A 202 -23.01 3.80 -1.84
N ILE A 203 -22.50 2.87 -1.03
CA ILE A 203 -22.99 1.49 -0.99
C ILE A 203 -24.41 1.38 -0.43
N VAL A 204 -24.81 2.25 0.49
CA VAL A 204 -26.18 2.22 1.05
C VAL A 204 -27.25 2.49 -0.01
N GLN A 205 -26.89 3.10 -1.16
CA GLN A 205 -27.79 3.32 -2.28
C GLN A 205 -28.15 2.00 -3.00
N LEU A 206 -27.37 0.93 -2.83
CA LEU A 206 -27.64 -0.37 -3.41
C LEU A 206 -28.53 -1.22 -2.50
N PRO A 207 -29.65 -1.75 -2.99
CA PRO A 207 -30.40 -2.77 -2.27
C PRO A 207 -29.50 -3.98 -1.95
N LYS A 208 -29.66 -4.57 -0.77
CA LYS A 208 -28.84 -5.73 -0.36
C LYS A 208 -28.83 -6.87 -1.39
N LYS A 209 -29.95 -7.15 -2.02
CA LYS A 209 -30.07 -8.19 -3.06
C LYS A 209 -29.20 -7.94 -4.30
N ASN A 210 -28.80 -6.68 -4.55
CA ASN A 210 -27.95 -6.31 -5.68
C ASN A 210 -26.44 -6.33 -5.30
N ARG A 211 -26.10 -6.58 -4.04
CA ARG A 211 -24.71 -6.58 -3.58
C ARG A 211 -24.03 -7.92 -3.84
N VAL A 212 -23.96 -8.30 -5.12
CA VAL A 212 -23.24 -9.47 -5.60
C VAL A 212 -22.20 -9.01 -6.61
N LEU A 213 -20.94 -9.34 -6.37
CA LEU A 213 -19.82 -9.00 -7.22
C LEU A 213 -19.29 -10.25 -7.90
N VAL A 214 -19.27 -10.24 -9.22
CA VAL A 214 -18.55 -11.24 -10.02
C VAL A 214 -17.24 -10.60 -10.49
N THR A 215 -16.13 -11.20 -10.09
CA THR A 215 -14.76 -10.68 -10.29
C THR A 215 -13.88 -11.72 -10.94
N SER A 216 -12.73 -11.30 -11.48
CA SER A 216 -11.78 -12.21 -12.11
C SER A 216 -11.19 -13.19 -11.09
N HIS A 217 -10.80 -12.71 -9.90
CA HIS A 217 -10.31 -13.56 -8.81
C HIS A 217 -10.86 -13.11 -7.45
N ASP A 218 -10.57 -13.86 -6.40
CA ASP A 218 -11.07 -13.66 -5.02
C ASP A 218 -10.21 -12.64 -4.27
N ALA A 219 -10.32 -11.37 -4.64
CA ALA A 219 -9.54 -10.28 -4.04
C ALA A 219 -10.36 -9.28 -3.22
N LEU A 220 -11.70 -9.41 -3.22
CA LEU A 220 -12.57 -8.43 -2.57
C LEU A 220 -13.21 -8.94 -1.27
N GLY A 221 -12.64 -9.97 -0.65
CA GLY A 221 -13.16 -10.58 0.56
C GLY A 221 -13.32 -9.61 1.72
N TYR A 222 -12.32 -8.76 1.99
CA TYR A 222 -12.40 -7.72 3.02
C TYR A 222 -13.44 -6.64 2.71
N PHE A 223 -13.53 -6.24 1.43
CA PHE A 223 -14.59 -5.31 1.00
C PHE A 223 -15.98 -5.91 1.21
N ALA A 224 -16.15 -7.17 0.85
CA ALA A 224 -17.41 -7.89 1.02
C ALA A 224 -17.82 -7.98 2.49
N LYS A 225 -16.87 -8.28 3.37
CA LYS A 225 -17.06 -8.33 4.83
C LYS A 225 -17.49 -6.96 5.39
N ASP A 226 -16.81 -5.88 4.98
CA ASP A 226 -17.06 -4.54 5.52
C ASP A 226 -18.39 -3.93 5.06
N TYR A 227 -18.83 -4.27 3.84
CA TYR A 227 -19.97 -3.60 3.18
C TYR A 227 -21.15 -4.52 2.85
N GLY A 228 -21.06 -5.80 3.19
CA GLY A 228 -22.14 -6.78 3.04
C GLY A 228 -22.42 -7.16 1.59
N PHE A 229 -21.36 -7.47 0.84
CA PHE A 229 -21.41 -8.06 -0.50
C PHE A 229 -21.24 -9.59 -0.43
N GLU A 230 -21.74 -10.27 -1.45
CA GLU A 230 -21.38 -11.64 -1.82
C GLU A 230 -20.38 -11.57 -2.97
N ILE A 231 -19.30 -12.37 -2.91
CA ILE A 231 -18.31 -12.45 -4.00
C ILE A 231 -18.51 -13.76 -4.75
N LEU A 232 -18.51 -13.68 -6.07
CA LEU A 232 -18.54 -14.80 -6.99
C LEU A 232 -17.31 -14.72 -7.90
N PRO A 233 -16.13 -15.15 -7.45
CA PRO A 233 -14.90 -15.04 -8.20
C PRO A 233 -14.80 -16.14 -9.26
N VAL A 234 -14.17 -15.83 -10.39
CA VAL A 234 -13.88 -16.80 -11.46
C VAL A 234 -12.71 -17.70 -11.05
N GLN A 235 -11.67 -17.09 -10.47
CA GLN A 235 -10.47 -17.78 -9.98
C GLN A 235 -10.42 -17.73 -8.45
N GLY A 236 -9.49 -18.48 -7.84
CA GLY A 236 -9.21 -18.41 -6.41
C GLY A 236 -8.52 -17.11 -6.00
N ILE A 237 -7.84 -17.14 -4.84
CA ILE A 237 -7.13 -15.97 -4.27
C ILE A 237 -5.97 -15.50 -5.16
N SER A 238 -5.32 -16.42 -5.90
CA SER A 238 -4.20 -16.11 -6.78
C SER A 238 -4.61 -16.16 -8.25
N THR A 239 -4.02 -15.27 -9.03
CA THR A 239 -4.16 -15.20 -10.50
C THR A 239 -3.39 -16.30 -11.23
N SER A 240 -2.51 -17.04 -10.53
CA SER A 240 -1.63 -18.06 -11.12
C SER A 240 -2.34 -19.29 -11.65
N GLU A 241 -3.57 -19.58 -11.17
CA GLU A 241 -4.33 -20.77 -11.53
C GLU A 241 -5.52 -20.42 -12.43
N GLN A 242 -5.64 -21.16 -13.54
CA GLN A 242 -6.81 -21.02 -14.43
C GLN A 242 -8.00 -21.82 -13.91
N PRO A 243 -9.22 -21.29 -13.98
CA PRO A 243 -10.40 -22.01 -13.53
C PRO A 243 -10.68 -23.22 -14.42
N SER A 244 -11.12 -24.32 -13.82
CA SER A 244 -11.59 -25.47 -14.60
C SER A 244 -12.89 -25.15 -15.34
N SER A 245 -13.13 -25.85 -16.46
CA SER A 245 -14.40 -25.69 -17.19
C SER A 245 -15.64 -26.01 -16.34
N GLN A 246 -15.50 -26.89 -15.33
CA GLN A 246 -16.60 -27.18 -14.41
C GLN A 246 -16.88 -25.99 -13.50
N LYS A 247 -15.85 -25.39 -12.87
CA LYS A 247 -16.01 -24.18 -12.05
C LYS A 247 -16.66 -23.04 -12.82
N VAL A 248 -16.29 -22.83 -14.09
CA VAL A 248 -16.90 -21.80 -14.93
C VAL A 248 -18.39 -22.08 -15.17
N ARG A 249 -18.78 -23.35 -15.45
CA ARG A 249 -20.19 -23.71 -15.62
C ARG A 249 -21.00 -23.51 -14.33
N ASP A 250 -20.47 -23.93 -13.20
CA ASP A 250 -21.16 -23.78 -11.90
C ASP A 250 -21.32 -22.30 -11.55
N LEU A 251 -20.31 -21.48 -11.83
CA LEU A 251 -20.37 -20.03 -11.65
C LEU A 251 -21.45 -19.39 -12.55
N ILE A 252 -21.55 -19.78 -13.83
CA ILE A 252 -22.59 -19.31 -14.74
C ILE A 252 -23.98 -19.62 -14.17
N GLY A 253 -24.20 -20.83 -13.64
CA GLY A 253 -25.46 -21.20 -12.98
C GLY A 253 -25.78 -20.28 -11.80
N ARG A 254 -24.80 -20.04 -10.91
CA ARG A 254 -24.98 -19.15 -9.75
C ARG A 254 -25.28 -17.71 -10.17
N ILE A 255 -24.59 -17.19 -11.18
CA ILE A 255 -24.84 -15.83 -11.72
C ILE A 255 -26.28 -15.71 -12.22
N GLN A 256 -26.79 -16.70 -12.97
CA GLN A 256 -28.15 -16.72 -13.49
C GLN A 256 -29.19 -16.82 -12.36
N GLU A 257 -28.98 -17.71 -11.36
CA GLU A 257 -29.89 -17.86 -10.21
C GLU A 257 -29.96 -16.57 -9.37
N ARG A 258 -28.84 -15.88 -9.19
CA ARG A 258 -28.77 -14.63 -8.42
C ARG A 258 -29.25 -13.41 -9.21
N GLY A 259 -29.46 -13.54 -10.51
CA GLY A 259 -29.84 -12.42 -11.38
C GLY A 259 -28.81 -11.30 -11.35
N VAL A 260 -27.51 -11.66 -11.38
CA VAL A 260 -26.42 -10.69 -11.31
C VAL A 260 -26.49 -9.74 -12.50
N LYS A 261 -26.40 -8.43 -12.22
CA LYS A 261 -26.55 -7.39 -13.24
C LYS A 261 -25.27 -7.13 -14.03
N ALA A 262 -24.12 -7.20 -13.36
CA ALA A 262 -22.83 -6.80 -13.93
C ALA A 262 -21.69 -7.71 -13.48
N ILE A 263 -20.69 -7.85 -14.36
CA ILE A 263 -19.44 -8.60 -14.15
C ILE A 263 -18.29 -7.62 -14.28
N PHE A 264 -17.36 -7.64 -13.34
CA PHE A 264 -16.26 -6.69 -13.28
C PHE A 264 -14.95 -7.34 -13.73
N ALA A 265 -14.28 -6.69 -14.68
CA ALA A 265 -12.92 -7.05 -15.07
C ALA A 265 -11.93 -6.43 -14.10
N GLU A 266 -10.77 -7.05 -13.97
CA GLU A 266 -9.65 -6.50 -13.21
C GLU A 266 -8.56 -6.02 -14.14
N SER A 267 -7.81 -4.99 -13.69
CA SER A 267 -6.92 -4.23 -14.57
C SER A 267 -5.73 -5.02 -15.11
N ILE A 268 -5.36 -6.11 -14.44
CA ILE A 268 -4.18 -6.93 -14.76
C ILE A 268 -4.52 -8.28 -15.41
N GLU A 269 -5.81 -8.60 -15.56
CA GLU A 269 -6.24 -9.91 -15.99
C GLU A 269 -6.73 -10.01 -17.43
N ASN A 270 -6.70 -11.25 -17.97
CA ASN A 270 -7.18 -11.54 -19.32
C ASN A 270 -8.72 -11.58 -19.36
N PRO A 271 -9.39 -10.69 -20.08
CA PRO A 271 -10.86 -10.59 -20.06
C PRO A 271 -11.59 -11.70 -20.82
N LYS A 272 -10.91 -12.70 -21.41
CA LYS A 272 -11.55 -13.70 -22.26
C LYS A 272 -12.59 -14.55 -21.53
N VAL A 273 -12.25 -15.07 -20.34
CA VAL A 273 -13.16 -15.91 -19.54
C VAL A 273 -14.37 -15.10 -19.08
N LEU A 274 -14.15 -13.86 -18.62
CA LEU A 274 -15.23 -12.94 -18.25
C LEU A 274 -16.12 -12.62 -19.44
N GLY A 275 -15.57 -12.44 -20.63
CA GLY A 275 -16.33 -12.24 -21.86
C GLY A 275 -17.24 -13.41 -22.19
N GLN A 276 -16.77 -14.66 -22.03
CA GLN A 276 -17.60 -15.86 -22.18
C GLN A 276 -18.73 -15.89 -21.15
N ILE A 277 -18.42 -15.71 -19.87
CA ILE A 277 -19.42 -15.69 -18.79
C ILE A 277 -20.46 -14.62 -19.04
N THR A 278 -20.06 -13.41 -19.47
CA THR A 278 -20.95 -12.31 -19.84
C THR A 278 -21.91 -12.72 -20.95
N ALA A 279 -21.41 -13.37 -22.01
CA ALA A 279 -22.22 -13.82 -23.15
C ALA A 279 -23.24 -14.91 -22.76
N GLU A 280 -22.87 -15.84 -21.87
CA GLU A 280 -23.71 -16.96 -21.44
C GLU A 280 -24.73 -16.58 -20.36
N THR A 281 -24.45 -15.56 -19.55
CA THR A 281 -25.33 -15.13 -18.45
C THR A 281 -26.26 -13.96 -18.82
N GLY A 282 -25.94 -13.19 -19.84
CA GLY A 282 -26.60 -11.95 -20.18
C GLY A 282 -26.35 -10.79 -19.22
N ALA A 283 -25.45 -10.98 -18.24
CA ALA A 283 -24.97 -9.90 -17.39
C ALA A 283 -24.18 -8.87 -18.21
N LYS A 284 -24.15 -7.62 -17.77
CA LYS A 284 -23.45 -6.54 -18.50
C LYS A 284 -22.01 -6.42 -18.03
N PRO A 285 -21.07 -5.94 -18.88
CA PRO A 285 -19.79 -5.48 -18.38
C PRO A 285 -19.98 -4.36 -17.35
N GLY A 286 -19.47 -4.56 -16.15
CA GLY A 286 -19.58 -3.61 -15.02
C GLY A 286 -18.49 -2.54 -15.02
N GLY A 287 -17.46 -2.71 -15.84
CA GLY A 287 -16.28 -1.86 -15.87
C GLY A 287 -15.05 -2.57 -15.33
N VAL A 288 -13.95 -1.82 -15.24
CA VAL A 288 -12.67 -2.30 -14.73
C VAL A 288 -12.49 -1.81 -13.30
N ILE A 289 -12.09 -2.71 -12.40
CA ILE A 289 -11.74 -2.41 -11.01
C ILE A 289 -10.25 -2.74 -10.75
N TYR A 290 -9.72 -2.15 -9.70
CA TYR A 290 -8.35 -2.38 -9.24
C TYR A 290 -8.37 -3.23 -7.97
N ALA A 291 -7.94 -4.48 -8.09
CA ALA A 291 -7.96 -5.45 -7.01
C ALA A 291 -6.59 -5.55 -6.28
N ASP A 292 -5.50 -5.74 -7.03
CA ASP A 292 -4.19 -6.10 -6.50
C ASP A 292 -3.22 -4.93 -6.32
N GLY A 293 -3.66 -3.73 -6.64
CA GLY A 293 -2.82 -2.55 -6.50
C GLY A 293 -3.45 -1.30 -7.09
N LEU A 294 -2.67 -0.23 -7.09
CA LEU A 294 -3.11 1.06 -7.61
C LEU A 294 -3.14 1.06 -9.14
N GLY A 295 -4.04 1.86 -9.69
CA GLY A 295 -4.12 2.13 -11.11
C GLY A 295 -3.20 3.27 -11.56
N SER A 296 -3.62 3.93 -12.64
CA SER A 296 -2.99 5.14 -13.16
C SER A 296 -3.93 6.34 -13.07
N GLY A 297 -3.40 7.55 -13.23
CA GLY A 297 -4.19 8.77 -13.16
C GLY A 297 -4.89 8.95 -11.82
N GLU A 298 -6.19 9.10 -11.81
CA GLU A 298 -6.98 9.29 -10.56
C GLU A 298 -6.91 8.08 -9.63
N ALA A 299 -6.80 6.86 -10.16
CA ALA A 299 -6.62 5.64 -9.37
C ALA A 299 -5.17 5.39 -8.93
N GLY A 300 -4.26 6.32 -9.17
CA GLY A 300 -2.84 6.24 -8.78
C GLY A 300 -2.56 6.48 -7.29
N THR A 301 -3.59 6.74 -6.49
CA THR A 301 -3.55 6.80 -5.02
C THR A 301 -4.54 5.82 -4.43
N TYR A 302 -4.34 5.44 -3.17
CA TYR A 302 -5.27 4.54 -2.48
C TYR A 302 -6.71 5.10 -2.44
N GLU A 303 -6.87 6.36 -2.10
CA GLU A 303 -8.18 7.01 -2.09
C GLU A 303 -8.82 7.05 -3.48
N GLY A 304 -8.04 7.39 -4.48
CA GLY A 304 -8.50 7.44 -5.86
C GLY A 304 -8.93 6.07 -6.38
N MET A 305 -8.16 5.03 -6.10
CA MET A 305 -8.49 3.64 -6.42
C MET A 305 -9.82 3.22 -5.76
N MET A 306 -9.97 3.45 -4.45
CA MET A 306 -11.20 3.10 -3.73
C MET A 306 -12.42 3.86 -4.27
N ARG A 307 -12.27 5.15 -4.56
CA ARG A 307 -13.35 5.95 -5.17
C ARG A 307 -13.73 5.43 -6.54
N HIS A 308 -12.76 5.13 -7.38
CA HIS A 308 -12.98 4.53 -8.69
C HIS A 308 -13.74 3.20 -8.57
N ASN A 309 -13.23 2.26 -7.76
CA ASN A 309 -13.84 0.95 -7.58
C ASN A 309 -15.29 1.06 -7.09
N VAL A 310 -15.52 1.83 -6.03
CA VAL A 310 -16.85 1.99 -5.43
C VAL A 310 -17.82 2.66 -6.40
N THR A 311 -17.41 3.69 -7.12
CA THR A 311 -18.25 4.36 -8.13
C THR A 311 -18.62 3.39 -9.24
N THR A 312 -17.64 2.68 -9.81
CA THR A 312 -17.82 1.67 -10.86
C THR A 312 -18.80 0.58 -10.42
N ILE A 313 -18.60 0.02 -9.21
CA ILE A 313 -19.47 -1.01 -8.64
C ILE A 313 -20.91 -0.50 -8.44
N VAL A 314 -21.05 0.65 -7.83
CA VAL A 314 -22.38 1.19 -7.49
C VAL A 314 -23.15 1.56 -8.75
N GLU A 315 -22.52 2.16 -9.74
CA GLU A 315 -23.19 2.51 -11.00
C GLU A 315 -23.64 1.29 -11.80
N ALA A 316 -22.82 0.24 -11.83
CA ALA A 316 -23.15 -0.98 -12.57
C ALA A 316 -24.25 -1.84 -11.91
N LEU A 317 -24.40 -1.74 -10.57
CA LEU A 317 -25.33 -2.58 -9.79
C LEU A 317 -26.64 -1.86 -9.42
N LYS A 318 -26.80 -0.58 -9.70
CA LYS A 318 -28.09 0.14 -9.57
C LYS A 318 -29.08 -0.39 -10.59
#